data_05cb3db6993edf56a95c8b582b20e07d
#
_entry.id   05cb3db6993edf56a95c8b582b20e07d
#
_cell.length_a   1.000
_cell.length_b   1.000
_cell.length_c   1.000
_cell.angle_alpha   90.00
_cell.angle_beta   90.00
_cell.angle_gamma   90.00
#
_symmetry.space_group_name_H-M   'P 1'
#
loop_
_entity.id
_entity.type
_entity.pdbx_description
1 polymer ?
#
loop_
_entity_poly.entity_id
_entity_poly.type
_entity_poly.pdbx_seq_one_letter_code
_entity_poly.pdbx_strand_id
1 'polypeptide(L)'
;MRRLFFLASVLLFATIASAHAQTGTIAVQDAWARATLGQARNGAAYLSLSAIGPGADRLISASSTAAAKTELHNHVMVGNVAQMRPVDAIEVAPGSPTLLQPGGLHIMLIDLKAPLQAGTSFPVTLTFEKAGTLTVQVAVRAIRAPTAHGHTN
;
A
#
# COMPACT_ATOMS: atom_id res chain seq x y z
N MET A 1 39.93 54.36 45.49
CA MET A 1 39.88 52.88 45.37
C MET A 1 38.52 52.51 44.75
N ARG A 2 38.46 52.31 43.41
CA ARG A 2 37.22 52.03 42.65
C ARG A 2 37.25 50.53 42.34
N ARG A 3 36.33 49.79 42.93
CA ARG A 3 36.14 48.35 42.64
C ARG A 3 35.17 48.21 41.46
N LEU A 4 35.71 47.77 40.32
CA LEU A 4 34.91 47.34 39.14
C LEU A 4 34.36 45.93 39.40
N PHE A 5 33.05 45.81 39.44
CA PHE A 5 32.35 44.48 39.35
C PHE A 5 32.10 44.17 37.88
N PHE A 6 32.78 43.17 37.34
CA PHE A 6 32.46 42.55 36.09
C PHE A 6 31.35 41.51 36.30
N LEU A 7 30.14 41.83 35.82
CA LEU A 7 29.06 40.86 35.69
C LEU A 7 29.24 40.06 34.38
N ALA A 8 29.65 38.79 34.48
CA ALA A 8 29.70 37.88 33.35
C ALA A 8 28.32 37.28 33.16
N SER A 9 27.60 37.74 32.13
CA SER A 9 26.35 37.10 31.68
C SER A 9 26.67 35.88 30.86
N VAL A 10 26.40 34.68 31.41
CA VAL A 10 26.45 33.41 30.70
C VAL A 10 25.16 33.25 29.92
N LEU A 11 25.21 33.42 28.60
CA LEU A 11 24.10 33.13 27.67
C LEU A 11 24.05 31.61 27.46
N LEU A 12 23.07 30.95 28.06
CA LEU A 12 22.79 29.54 27.86
C LEU A 12 22.04 29.36 26.53
N PHE A 13 22.73 29.01 25.45
CA PHE A 13 22.11 28.61 24.17
C PHE A 13 21.49 27.22 24.33
N ALA A 14 20.17 27.18 24.49
CA ALA A 14 19.42 25.93 24.39
C ALA A 14 19.36 25.50 22.91
N THR A 15 20.15 24.52 22.52
CA THR A 15 20.04 23.87 21.21
C THR A 15 18.78 23.02 21.16
N ILE A 16 17.75 23.49 20.47
CA ILE A 16 16.56 22.70 20.17
C ILE A 16 16.98 21.70 19.11
N ALA A 17 17.24 20.46 19.50
CA ALA A 17 17.42 19.33 18.58
C ALA A 17 16.07 19.05 17.93
N SER A 18 15.89 19.52 16.69
CA SER A 18 14.76 19.13 15.85
C SER A 18 14.89 17.64 15.56
N ALA A 19 14.10 16.81 16.25
CA ALA A 19 13.94 15.41 15.91
C ALA A 19 13.28 15.35 14.52
N HIS A 20 14.09 15.12 13.49
CA HIS A 20 13.58 14.77 12.16
C HIS A 20 12.94 13.38 12.31
N ALA A 21 11.63 13.33 12.35
CA ALA A 21 10.91 12.08 12.16
C ALA A 21 11.33 11.55 10.77
N GLN A 22 12.07 10.44 10.75
CA GLN A 22 12.39 9.73 9.52
C GLN A 22 11.06 9.20 8.98
N THR A 23 10.49 9.91 8.01
CA THR A 23 9.38 9.42 7.21
C THR A 23 9.88 8.19 6.47
N GLY A 24 9.38 7.02 6.87
CA GLY A 24 9.70 5.77 6.20
C GLY A 24 9.33 5.88 4.71
N THR A 25 10.25 5.53 3.83
CA THR A 25 9.98 5.45 2.39
C THR A 25 9.39 4.09 2.10
N ILE A 26 8.30 4.04 1.33
CA ILE A 26 7.69 2.78 0.88
C ILE A 26 8.06 2.56 -0.59
N ALA A 27 8.61 1.38 -0.89
CA ALA A 27 8.74 0.88 -2.24
C ALA A 27 7.52 0.04 -2.63
N VAL A 28 6.95 0.33 -3.80
CA VAL A 28 5.88 -0.47 -4.40
C VAL A 28 6.42 -1.17 -5.63
N GLN A 29 6.22 -2.47 -5.71
CA GLN A 29 6.68 -3.30 -6.82
C GLN A 29 5.54 -4.16 -7.34
N ASP A 30 5.67 -4.55 -8.61
CA ASP A 30 4.79 -5.53 -9.27
C ASP A 30 3.28 -5.21 -9.11
N ALA A 31 2.90 -3.95 -9.32
CA ALA A 31 1.51 -3.53 -9.24
C ALA A 31 0.73 -4.00 -10.47
N TRP A 32 -0.27 -4.87 -10.25
CA TRP A 32 -1.08 -5.43 -11.31
C TRP A 32 -2.52 -5.69 -10.87
N ALA A 33 -3.41 -5.79 -11.84
CA ALA A 33 -4.80 -6.20 -11.67
C ALA A 33 -5.13 -7.30 -12.68
N ARG A 34 -6.10 -8.14 -12.34
CA ARG A 34 -6.63 -9.12 -13.29
C ARG A 34 -7.61 -8.44 -14.23
N ALA A 35 -7.52 -8.73 -15.54
CA ALA A 35 -8.54 -8.33 -16.51
C ALA A 35 -9.91 -8.83 -16.07
N THR A 36 -10.96 -8.06 -16.33
CA THR A 36 -12.33 -8.46 -16.04
C THR A 36 -13.05 -8.93 -17.29
N LEU A 37 -14.00 -9.84 -17.11
CA LEU A 37 -14.81 -10.36 -18.20
C LEU A 37 -16.19 -9.68 -18.23
N GLY A 38 -16.67 -9.40 -19.44
CA GLY A 38 -18.01 -8.85 -19.65
C GLY A 38 -18.25 -7.56 -18.87
N GLN A 39 -19.38 -7.48 -18.18
CA GLN A 39 -19.77 -6.33 -17.36
C GLN A 39 -19.47 -6.55 -15.88
N ALA A 40 -18.31 -7.14 -15.55
CA ALA A 40 -17.90 -7.30 -14.16
C ALA A 40 -17.84 -5.91 -13.47
N ARG A 41 -18.55 -5.78 -12.37
CA ARG A 41 -18.60 -4.54 -11.60
C ARG A 41 -17.47 -4.38 -10.62
N ASN A 42 -16.77 -5.46 -10.32
CA ASN A 42 -15.69 -5.47 -9.33
C ASN A 42 -14.41 -6.03 -9.91
N GLY A 43 -13.29 -5.53 -9.41
CA GLY A 43 -11.94 -6.00 -9.72
C GLY A 43 -11.08 -6.04 -8.48
N ALA A 44 -9.86 -6.53 -8.62
CA ALA A 44 -8.87 -6.53 -7.57
C ALA A 44 -7.50 -6.14 -8.11
N ALA A 45 -6.77 -5.34 -7.32
CA ALA A 45 -5.39 -5.00 -7.61
C ALA A 45 -4.47 -5.59 -6.54
N TYR A 46 -3.28 -5.96 -6.98
CA TYR A 46 -2.26 -6.66 -6.22
C TYR A 46 -0.92 -5.94 -6.39
N LEU A 47 -0.08 -5.98 -5.38
CA LEU A 47 1.24 -5.36 -5.41
C LEU A 47 2.09 -5.86 -4.23
N SER A 48 3.37 -5.55 -4.24
CA SER A 48 4.28 -5.78 -3.13
C SER A 48 4.67 -4.45 -2.49
N LEU A 49 4.59 -4.37 -1.18
CA LEU A 49 4.99 -3.21 -0.38
C LEU A 49 6.22 -3.54 0.45
N SER A 50 7.22 -2.67 0.43
CA SER A 50 8.42 -2.81 1.26
C SER A 50 8.74 -1.50 1.96
N ALA A 51 8.92 -1.52 3.26
CA ALA A 51 9.44 -0.38 4.00
C ALA A 51 10.94 -0.26 3.78
N ILE A 52 11.40 0.89 3.29
CA ILE A 52 12.81 1.22 3.14
C ILE A 52 13.25 1.98 4.39
N GLY A 53 14.16 1.39 5.14
CA GLY A 53 14.60 1.91 6.44
C GLY A 53 14.06 1.12 7.62
N PRO A 54 14.35 1.57 8.86
CA PRO A 54 14.06 0.79 10.07
C PRO A 54 12.59 0.90 10.55
N GLY A 55 11.81 1.82 10.00
CA GLY A 55 10.46 2.11 10.46
C GLY A 55 9.39 1.29 9.75
N ALA A 56 8.45 0.72 10.49
CA ALA A 56 7.22 0.16 9.94
C ALA A 56 6.23 1.28 9.59
N ASP A 57 5.38 1.02 8.59
CA ASP A 57 4.28 1.89 8.18
C ASP A 57 3.01 1.08 7.99
N ARG A 58 1.91 1.74 7.68
CA ARG A 58 0.61 1.11 7.44
C ARG A 58 -0.05 1.72 6.22
N LEU A 59 -0.46 0.89 5.27
CA LEU A 59 -1.37 1.30 4.20
C LEU A 59 -2.78 1.41 4.79
N ILE A 60 -3.32 2.63 4.86
CA ILE A 60 -4.60 2.92 5.52
C ILE A 60 -5.75 3.12 4.54
N SER A 61 -5.45 3.44 3.27
CA SER A 61 -6.47 3.52 2.23
C SER A 61 -5.87 3.44 0.83
N ALA A 62 -6.72 3.18 -0.14
CA ALA A 62 -6.40 3.30 -1.56
C ALA A 62 -7.53 3.99 -2.30
N SER A 63 -7.23 4.67 -3.42
CA SER A 63 -8.22 5.26 -4.30
C SER A 63 -7.82 5.08 -5.77
N SER A 64 -8.80 5.05 -6.66
CA SER A 64 -8.55 4.96 -8.10
C SER A 64 -9.68 5.62 -8.89
N THR A 65 -9.32 6.23 -10.01
CA THR A 65 -10.31 6.76 -10.96
C THR A 65 -11.04 5.66 -11.74
N ALA A 66 -10.52 4.42 -11.75
CA ALA A 66 -11.10 3.29 -12.45
C ALA A 66 -12.34 2.69 -11.77
N ALA A 67 -12.57 3.00 -10.49
CA ALA A 67 -13.70 2.49 -9.71
C ALA A 67 -14.41 3.61 -8.95
N ALA A 68 -15.66 3.38 -8.54
CA ALA A 68 -16.38 4.33 -7.69
C ALA A 68 -15.88 4.28 -6.25
N LYS A 69 -15.44 3.10 -5.78
CA LYS A 69 -14.92 2.88 -4.44
C LYS A 69 -13.76 1.89 -4.46
N THR A 70 -12.80 2.07 -3.54
CA THR A 70 -11.74 1.11 -3.29
C THR A 70 -11.69 0.79 -1.80
N GLU A 71 -11.38 -0.45 -1.47
CA GLU A 71 -11.25 -0.93 -0.10
C GLU A 71 -10.03 -1.85 0.02
N LEU A 72 -9.46 -1.90 1.22
CA LEU A 72 -8.45 -2.89 1.56
C LEU A 72 -9.16 -4.14 2.08
N HIS A 73 -8.87 -5.29 1.49
CA HIS A 73 -9.53 -6.55 1.84
C HIS A 73 -8.49 -7.65 2.14
N ASN A 74 -8.93 -8.62 2.92
CA ASN A 74 -8.20 -9.87 3.11
C ASN A 74 -9.12 -11.06 2.90
N HIS A 75 -8.56 -12.18 2.41
CA HIS A 75 -9.23 -13.47 2.46
C HIS A 75 -8.94 -14.13 3.81
N VAL A 76 -10.02 -14.46 4.53
CA VAL A 76 -9.95 -15.19 5.79
C VAL A 76 -10.75 -16.48 5.68
N MET A 77 -10.27 -17.55 6.30
CA MET A 77 -11.00 -18.80 6.40
C MET A 77 -11.90 -18.76 7.63
N VAL A 78 -13.20 -18.97 7.43
CA VAL A 78 -14.17 -19.16 8.52
C VAL A 78 -14.68 -20.59 8.39
N GLY A 79 -14.18 -21.47 9.24
CA GLY A 79 -14.33 -22.92 9.00
C GLY A 79 -13.65 -23.32 7.70
N ASN A 80 -14.39 -23.95 6.80
CA ASN A 80 -13.90 -24.36 5.46
C ASN A 80 -14.31 -23.40 4.33
N VAL A 81 -14.80 -22.19 4.66
CA VAL A 81 -15.27 -21.22 3.68
C VAL A 81 -14.33 -20.02 3.65
N ALA A 82 -13.76 -19.74 2.46
CA ALA A 82 -13.00 -18.52 2.25
C ALA A 82 -13.95 -17.32 2.15
N GLN A 83 -13.73 -16.29 2.96
CA GLN A 83 -14.51 -15.06 2.96
C GLN A 83 -13.59 -13.86 2.74
N MET A 84 -14.00 -12.93 1.88
CA MET A 84 -13.36 -11.63 1.76
C MET A 84 -13.90 -10.71 2.85
N ARG A 85 -13.01 -10.08 3.60
CA ARG A 85 -13.36 -9.12 4.63
C ARG A 85 -12.57 -7.84 4.47
N PRO A 86 -13.21 -6.67 4.65
CA PRO A 86 -12.49 -5.41 4.70
C PRO A 86 -11.54 -5.39 5.91
N VAL A 87 -10.39 -4.73 5.73
CA VAL A 87 -9.42 -4.45 6.78
C VAL A 87 -9.16 -2.95 6.84
N ASP A 88 -8.98 -2.41 8.04
CA ASP A 88 -8.77 -0.98 8.23
C ASP A 88 -7.39 -0.52 7.78
N ALA A 89 -6.40 -1.41 7.85
CA ALA A 89 -5.05 -1.14 7.40
C ALA A 89 -4.28 -2.43 7.08
N ILE A 90 -3.21 -2.27 6.29
CA ILE A 90 -2.25 -3.33 5.96
C ILE A 90 -0.89 -2.91 6.49
N GLU A 91 -0.31 -3.71 7.39
CA GLU A 91 1.00 -3.46 7.97
C GLU A 91 2.11 -3.66 6.93
N VAL A 92 3.09 -2.74 6.92
CA VAL A 92 4.29 -2.80 6.09
C VAL A 92 5.50 -2.74 7.01
N ALA A 93 6.02 -3.91 7.36
CA ALA A 93 7.18 -4.03 8.24
C ALA A 93 8.50 -3.92 7.47
N PRO A 94 9.59 -3.42 8.08
CA PRO A 94 10.91 -3.47 7.49
C PRO A 94 11.43 -4.93 7.41
N GLY A 95 12.29 -5.19 6.43
CA GLY A 95 12.99 -6.47 6.29
C GLY A 95 12.24 -7.57 5.55
N SER A 96 10.93 -7.42 5.33
CA SER A 96 10.15 -8.38 4.55
C SER A 96 9.06 -7.66 3.74
N PRO A 97 8.86 -7.99 2.46
CA PRO A 97 7.79 -7.40 1.68
C PRO A 97 6.42 -7.90 2.16
N THR A 98 5.47 -6.97 2.26
CA THR A 98 4.06 -7.29 2.45
C THR A 98 3.42 -7.52 1.08
N LEU A 99 2.92 -8.74 0.84
CA LEU A 99 2.38 -9.14 -0.45
C LEU A 99 0.85 -9.02 -0.46
N LEU A 100 0.34 -8.19 -1.38
CA LEU A 100 -1.05 -8.20 -1.76
C LEU A 100 -1.16 -9.11 -2.98
N GLN A 101 -1.87 -10.24 -2.84
CA GLN A 101 -1.91 -11.30 -3.84
C GLN A 101 -3.26 -12.04 -3.85
N PRO A 102 -3.61 -12.71 -4.95
CA PRO A 102 -4.82 -13.53 -5.01
C PRO A 102 -4.90 -14.54 -3.85
N GLY A 103 -6.04 -14.58 -3.19
CA GLY A 103 -6.26 -15.45 -2.02
C GLY A 103 -5.76 -14.87 -0.69
N GLY A 104 -5.24 -13.67 -0.68
CA GLY A 104 -4.77 -12.97 0.52
C GLY A 104 -5.22 -11.52 0.54
N LEU A 105 -4.35 -10.65 1.06
CA LEU A 105 -4.55 -9.19 1.04
C LEU A 105 -4.66 -8.67 -0.39
N HIS A 106 -5.54 -7.70 -0.63
CA HIS A 106 -5.72 -7.07 -1.94
C HIS A 106 -6.45 -5.73 -1.83
N ILE A 107 -6.35 -4.94 -2.88
CA ILE A 107 -7.14 -3.72 -3.05
C ILE A 107 -8.37 -4.09 -3.88
N MET A 108 -9.54 -4.04 -3.28
CA MET A 108 -10.82 -4.28 -3.94
C MET A 108 -11.25 -3.02 -4.71
N LEU A 109 -11.57 -3.18 -5.98
CA LEU A 109 -12.13 -2.14 -6.85
C LEU A 109 -13.63 -2.40 -7.00
N ILE A 110 -14.45 -1.50 -6.49
CA ILE A 110 -15.90 -1.65 -6.42
C ILE A 110 -16.56 -0.68 -7.39
N ASP A 111 -17.55 -1.15 -8.11
CA ASP A 111 -18.24 -0.40 -9.17
C ASP A 111 -17.26 0.19 -10.18
N LEU A 112 -16.62 -0.70 -10.93
CA LEU A 112 -15.74 -0.33 -12.03
C LEU A 112 -16.49 0.53 -13.05
N LYS A 113 -15.88 1.64 -13.46
CA LYS A 113 -16.45 2.55 -14.47
C LYS A 113 -16.38 1.98 -15.89
N ALA A 114 -15.42 1.07 -16.10
CA ALA A 114 -15.24 0.33 -17.35
C ALA A 114 -14.54 -1.02 -17.04
N PRO A 115 -14.71 -2.05 -17.89
CA PRO A 115 -13.97 -3.29 -17.75
C PRO A 115 -12.46 -3.07 -17.77
N LEU A 116 -11.73 -3.80 -16.92
CA LEU A 116 -10.26 -3.80 -16.93
C LEU A 116 -9.77 -4.65 -18.09
N GLN A 117 -9.21 -4.00 -19.11
CA GLN A 117 -8.73 -4.65 -20.33
C GLN A 117 -7.27 -5.06 -20.19
N ALA A 118 -6.93 -6.29 -20.54
CA ALA A 118 -5.56 -6.77 -20.54
C ALA A 118 -4.66 -5.89 -21.44
N GLY A 119 -3.44 -5.59 -20.97
CA GLY A 119 -2.47 -4.75 -21.68
C GLY A 119 -2.66 -3.24 -21.42
N THR A 120 -3.68 -2.83 -20.67
CA THR A 120 -3.84 -1.44 -20.21
C THR A 120 -3.26 -1.24 -18.81
N SER A 121 -3.25 0.01 -18.34
CA SER A 121 -2.91 0.36 -16.96
C SER A 121 -3.83 1.47 -16.45
N PHE A 122 -3.94 1.58 -15.13
CA PHE A 122 -4.69 2.64 -14.48
C PHE A 122 -4.00 3.07 -13.18
N PRO A 123 -4.18 4.33 -12.74
CA PRO A 123 -3.56 4.81 -11.52
C PRO A 123 -4.31 4.34 -10.26
N VAL A 124 -3.55 3.96 -9.25
CA VAL A 124 -4.02 3.75 -7.89
C VAL A 124 -3.18 4.61 -6.96
N THR A 125 -3.84 5.43 -6.17
CA THR A 125 -3.22 6.22 -5.11
C THR A 125 -3.33 5.46 -3.79
N LEU A 126 -2.19 5.16 -3.20
CA LEU A 126 -2.04 4.50 -1.90
C LEU A 126 -1.79 5.57 -0.84
N THR A 127 -2.48 5.50 0.28
CA THR A 127 -2.28 6.41 1.41
C THR A 127 -1.72 5.63 2.58
N PHE A 128 -0.54 6.04 3.04
CA PHE A 128 0.16 5.47 4.17
C PHE A 128 0.04 6.39 5.39
N GLU A 129 0.12 5.81 6.58
CA GLU A 129 0.01 6.54 7.84
C GLU A 129 1.17 7.51 8.05
N LYS A 130 2.40 7.13 7.68
CA LYS A 130 3.62 7.93 7.86
C LYS A 130 4.20 8.45 6.55
N ALA A 131 4.29 7.60 5.51
CA ALA A 131 4.88 7.97 4.23
C ALA A 131 3.98 8.89 3.37
N GLY A 132 2.71 9.11 3.76
CA GLY A 132 1.77 9.93 3.00
C GLY A 132 1.21 9.19 1.78
N THR A 133 1.02 9.90 0.66
CA THR A 133 0.38 9.35 -0.55
C THR A 133 1.39 9.01 -1.62
N LEU A 134 1.18 7.86 -2.28
CA LEU A 134 1.97 7.40 -3.42
C LEU A 134 1.04 6.90 -4.52
N THR A 135 1.16 7.45 -5.73
CA THR A 135 0.39 6.98 -6.90
C THR A 135 1.25 6.03 -7.74
N VAL A 136 0.69 4.86 -8.02
CA VAL A 136 1.33 3.82 -8.85
C VAL A 136 0.47 3.46 -10.05
N GLN A 137 1.12 3.04 -11.15
CA GLN A 137 0.43 2.51 -12.33
C GLN A 137 0.24 1.00 -12.14
N VAL A 138 -1.00 0.56 -12.17
CA VAL A 138 -1.38 -0.84 -12.03
C VAL A 138 -1.60 -1.41 -13.43
N ALA A 139 -0.76 -2.37 -13.83
CA ALA A 139 -0.85 -3.03 -15.13
C ALA A 139 -1.99 -4.08 -15.12
N VAL A 140 -2.84 -4.08 -16.13
CA VAL A 140 -3.90 -5.08 -16.26
C VAL A 140 -3.36 -6.31 -16.99
N ARG A 141 -3.36 -7.45 -16.30
CA ARG A 141 -2.88 -8.74 -16.83
C ARG A 141 -4.05 -9.61 -17.29
N ALA A 142 -3.84 -10.34 -18.38
CA ALA A 142 -4.81 -11.30 -18.87
C ALA A 142 -5.12 -12.39 -17.83
N ILE A 143 -6.35 -12.89 -17.86
CA ILE A 143 -6.73 -14.06 -17.09
C ILE A 143 -6.00 -15.26 -17.70
N ARG A 144 -5.01 -15.83 -16.98
CA ARG A 144 -4.46 -17.12 -17.36
C ARG A 144 -5.51 -18.19 -17.14
N ALA A 145 -5.90 -18.89 -18.19
CA ALA A 145 -6.63 -20.13 -18.06
C ALA A 145 -5.80 -21.09 -17.19
N PRO A 146 -6.43 -21.90 -16.30
CA PRO A 146 -5.73 -22.97 -15.63
C PRO A 146 -5.07 -23.84 -16.69
N THR A 147 -3.75 -24.02 -16.61
CA THR A 147 -3.07 -25.03 -17.45
C THR A 147 -3.69 -26.36 -17.08
N ALA A 148 -4.45 -26.95 -18.02
CA ALA A 148 -4.94 -28.31 -17.87
C ALA A 148 -3.69 -29.20 -17.71
N HIS A 149 -3.49 -29.71 -16.50
CA HIS A 149 -2.51 -30.76 -16.28
C HIS A 149 -3.06 -31.97 -17.01
N GLY A 150 -2.48 -32.27 -18.17
CA GLY A 150 -2.82 -33.43 -18.95
C GLY A 150 -2.57 -34.68 -18.10
N HIS A 151 -3.64 -35.34 -17.73
CA HIS A 151 -3.56 -36.72 -17.29
C HIS A 151 -3.22 -37.54 -18.52
N THR A 152 -1.95 -37.86 -18.70
CA THR A 152 -1.53 -38.95 -19.60
C THR A 152 -1.85 -40.25 -18.88
N ASN A 153 -2.84 -40.97 -19.42
CA ASN A 153 -3.05 -42.39 -19.12
C ASN A 153 -1.84 -43.22 -19.58
#